data_9045b3ac6b2cf55743171dfbbdf091b1
#
_entry.id   9045b3ac6b2cf55743171dfbbdf091b1
#
_cell.length_a   1.000
_cell.length_b   1.000
_cell.length_c   1.000
_cell.angle_alpha   90.00
_cell.angle_beta   90.00
_cell.angle_gamma   90.00
#
_symmetry.space_group_name_H-M   'P 1'
#
loop_
_entity.id
_entity.type
_entity.pdbx_description
1 polymer ?
#
loop_
_entity_poly.entity_id
_entity_poly.type
_entity_poly.pdbx_seq_one_letter_code
_entity_poly.pdbx_strand_id
1 'polypeptide(L)'
;PIGNYTSPWLAELYLQPLDNLIKQKHRIRHYVRYADDLVLIDSNKRKLRKALHDIFEFVGELGLSIKHDYQLFRIQQYCKDRSGRRGRKIDFVGRCFGVGFTTIRKRRALALMRQSRFIQKLQRENRPIAYRIASGFISRCACFKHTNSYAMRKKYCETVNIKKLKEVISNESKRKCLSQLAHH
;
A
#
# COMPACT_ATOMS: atom_id res chain seq x y z
N PRO A 1 -20.67 13.40 1.14
CA PRO A 1 -21.18 12.24 0.43
C PRO A 1 -20.02 11.45 -0.20
N ILE A 2 -19.99 10.16 0.05
CA ILE A 2 -18.97 9.27 -0.54
C ILE A 2 -19.24 9.18 -2.05
N GLY A 3 -18.17 9.41 -2.85
CA GLY A 3 -18.27 9.35 -4.33
C GLY A 3 -18.30 10.70 -5.06
N ASN A 4 -18.33 11.81 -4.35
CA ASN A 4 -18.21 13.12 -4.97
C ASN A 4 -16.73 13.48 -5.17
N TYR A 5 -16.36 14.05 -6.33
CA TYR A 5 -14.98 14.44 -6.66
C TYR A 5 -14.37 15.48 -5.69
N THR A 6 -15.22 16.31 -5.08
CA THR A 6 -14.80 17.35 -4.12
C THR A 6 -14.53 16.82 -2.72
N SER A 7 -15.11 15.68 -2.33
CA SER A 7 -14.99 15.15 -0.96
C SER A 7 -13.54 14.89 -0.53
N PRO A 8 -12.65 14.30 -1.34
CA PRO A 8 -11.24 14.15 -0.97
C PRO A 8 -10.52 15.48 -0.75
N TRP A 9 -10.79 16.49 -1.58
CA TRP A 9 -10.19 17.82 -1.45
C TRP A 9 -10.62 18.52 -0.16
N LEU A 10 -11.91 18.45 0.18
CA LEU A 10 -12.43 19.00 1.42
C LEU A 10 -11.83 18.31 2.64
N ALA A 11 -11.67 16.99 2.61
CA ALA A 11 -11.02 16.24 3.67
C ALA A 11 -9.54 16.63 3.85
N GLU A 12 -8.82 16.86 2.76
CA GLU A 12 -7.44 17.33 2.81
C GLU A 12 -7.33 18.74 3.41
N LEU A 13 -8.21 19.68 3.01
CA LEU A 13 -8.27 21.04 3.57
C LEU A 13 -8.63 21.02 5.04
N TYR A 14 -9.59 20.19 5.46
CA TYR A 14 -10.04 20.08 6.83
C TYR A 14 -8.92 19.63 7.79
N LEU A 15 -8.02 18.77 7.34
CA LEU A 15 -6.88 18.29 8.13
C LEU A 15 -5.58 19.08 7.91
N GLN A 16 -5.57 20.10 7.06
CA GLN A 16 -4.39 20.96 6.84
C GLN A 16 -3.85 21.63 8.12
N PRO A 17 -4.69 22.14 9.05
CA PRO A 17 -4.19 22.69 10.31
C PRO A 17 -3.47 21.65 11.17
N LEU A 18 -3.87 20.36 11.12
CA LEU A 18 -3.16 19.25 11.76
C LEU A 18 -1.75 19.07 11.17
N ASP A 19 -1.60 19.19 9.85
CA ASP A 19 -0.31 19.11 9.17
C ASP A 19 0.61 20.25 9.64
N ASN A 20 0.07 21.45 9.83
CA ASN A 20 0.79 22.61 10.35
C ASN A 20 1.20 22.41 11.81
N LEU A 21 0.34 21.89 12.66
CA LEU A 21 0.64 21.53 14.04
C LEU A 21 1.86 20.60 14.11
N ILE A 22 1.88 19.56 13.31
CA ILE A 22 2.94 18.54 13.30
C ILE A 22 4.25 19.11 12.75
N LYS A 23 4.19 19.85 11.63
CA LYS A 23 5.39 20.35 10.94
C LYS A 23 5.96 21.59 11.57
N GLN A 24 5.13 22.56 11.95
CA GLN A 24 5.57 23.87 12.45
C GLN A 24 5.76 23.88 13.96
N LYS A 25 4.75 23.47 14.74
CA LYS A 25 4.83 23.46 16.21
C LYS A 25 5.78 22.38 16.71
N HIS A 26 5.62 21.16 16.24
CA HIS A 26 6.46 20.03 16.68
C HIS A 26 7.74 19.85 15.87
N ARG A 27 7.89 20.51 14.72
CA ARG A 27 9.08 20.44 13.84
C ARG A 27 9.46 18.98 13.52
N ILE A 28 8.46 18.11 13.26
CA ILE A 28 8.68 16.72 12.85
C ILE A 28 8.97 16.71 11.35
N ARG A 29 10.22 16.44 10.97
CA ARG A 29 10.66 16.47 9.57
C ARG A 29 10.07 15.30 8.76
N HIS A 30 10.04 14.11 9.34
CA HIS A 30 9.57 12.91 8.66
C HIS A 30 8.11 12.63 9.02
N TYR A 31 7.25 13.28 8.30
CA TYR A 31 5.80 13.18 8.44
C TYR A 31 5.16 12.90 7.09
N VAL A 32 4.25 11.95 7.06
CA VAL A 32 3.45 11.59 5.88
C VAL A 32 2.01 11.35 6.31
N ARG A 33 1.06 11.92 5.59
CA ARG A 33 -0.36 11.65 5.72
C ARG A 33 -0.92 11.14 4.39
N TYR A 34 -1.80 10.18 4.46
CA TYR A 34 -2.60 9.72 3.34
C TYR A 34 -4.04 9.52 3.82
N ALA A 35 -4.90 10.47 3.48
CA ALA A 35 -6.25 10.60 4.03
C ALA A 35 -6.23 10.63 5.57
N ASP A 36 -6.75 9.58 6.22
CA ASP A 36 -6.81 9.39 7.67
C ASP A 36 -5.58 8.67 8.27
N ASP A 37 -4.73 8.08 7.44
CA ASP A 37 -3.52 7.38 7.89
C ASP A 37 -2.36 8.37 8.11
N LEU A 38 -1.82 8.42 9.33
CA LEU A 38 -0.72 9.30 9.74
C LEU A 38 0.52 8.49 10.11
N VAL A 39 1.68 8.91 9.62
CA VAL A 39 2.98 8.37 10.03
C VAL A 39 3.93 9.50 10.41
N LEU A 40 4.41 9.49 11.65
CA LEU A 40 5.40 10.40 12.18
C LEU A 40 6.66 9.63 12.56
N ILE A 41 7.83 10.14 12.15
CA ILE A 41 9.11 9.51 12.45
C ILE A 41 10.05 10.56 13.03
N ASP A 42 10.56 10.32 14.22
CA ASP A 42 11.59 11.14 14.87
C ASP A 42 12.50 10.24 15.72
N SER A 43 13.74 10.63 15.92
CA SER A 43 14.68 9.95 16.82
C SER A 43 14.33 10.17 18.29
N ASN A 44 13.67 11.28 18.62
CA ASN A 44 13.31 11.67 19.97
C ASN A 44 11.91 11.15 20.35
N LYS A 45 11.87 10.08 21.15
CA LYS A 45 10.62 9.47 21.62
C LYS A 45 9.77 10.40 22.49
N ARG A 46 10.41 11.28 23.28
CA ARG A 46 9.67 12.26 24.12
C ARG A 46 8.94 13.26 23.25
N LYS A 47 9.59 13.74 22.18
CA LYS A 47 9.01 14.65 21.18
C LYS A 47 7.81 14.01 20.49
N LEU A 48 7.92 12.74 20.07
CA LEU A 48 6.80 11.99 19.48
C LEU A 48 5.62 11.83 20.45
N ARG A 49 5.87 11.58 21.74
CA ARG A 49 4.81 11.48 22.74
C ARG A 49 4.10 12.83 22.97
N LYS A 50 4.85 13.93 23.04
CA LYS A 50 4.27 15.28 23.15
C LYS A 50 3.43 15.61 21.92
N ALA A 51 3.96 15.34 20.73
CA ALA A 51 3.21 15.54 19.49
C ALA A 51 1.93 14.67 19.45
N LEU A 52 1.99 13.44 19.88
CA LEU A 52 0.83 12.56 19.97
C LEU A 52 -0.25 13.13 20.89
N HIS A 53 0.12 13.63 22.06
CA HIS A 53 -0.82 14.27 22.99
C HIS A 53 -1.51 15.46 22.34
N ASP A 54 -0.74 16.41 21.79
CA ASP A 54 -1.28 17.61 21.13
C ASP A 54 -2.14 17.25 19.89
N ILE A 55 -1.82 16.17 19.20
CA ILE A 55 -2.63 15.65 18.09
C ILE A 55 -3.98 15.14 18.59
N PHE A 56 -4.02 14.43 19.73
CA PHE A 56 -5.28 13.95 20.31
C PHE A 56 -6.19 15.11 20.71
N GLU A 57 -5.64 16.13 21.37
CA GLU A 57 -6.40 17.32 21.75
C GLU A 57 -6.95 18.04 20.51
N PHE A 58 -6.09 18.33 19.54
CA PHE A 58 -6.47 19.04 18.33
C PHE A 58 -7.52 18.30 17.49
N VAL A 59 -7.37 16.99 17.33
CA VAL A 59 -8.33 16.15 16.59
C VAL A 59 -9.68 16.08 17.32
N GLY A 60 -9.66 16.09 18.69
CA GLY A 60 -10.85 16.20 19.52
C GLY A 60 -11.59 17.52 19.34
N GLU A 61 -10.86 18.65 19.25
CA GLU A 61 -11.45 19.98 18.96
C GLU A 61 -12.14 20.02 17.59
N LEU A 62 -11.63 19.26 16.62
CA LEU A 62 -12.27 19.11 15.31
C LEU A 62 -13.48 18.16 15.31
N GLY A 63 -13.88 17.61 16.46
CA GLY A 63 -14.97 16.64 16.56
C GLY A 63 -14.62 15.26 15.97
N LEU A 64 -13.32 14.98 15.77
CA LEU A 64 -12.83 13.70 15.28
C LEU A 64 -12.21 12.89 16.43
N SER A 65 -12.02 11.59 16.21
CA SER A 65 -11.38 10.69 17.19
C SER A 65 -10.27 9.88 16.54
N ILE A 66 -9.17 9.69 17.27
CA ILE A 66 -8.09 8.79 16.88
C ILE A 66 -8.40 7.40 17.41
N LYS A 67 -8.21 6.38 16.57
CA LYS A 67 -8.40 4.98 16.96
C LYS A 67 -7.44 4.60 18.10
N HIS A 68 -7.92 3.76 19.01
CA HIS A 68 -7.13 3.32 20.17
C HIS A 68 -5.95 2.40 19.81
N ASP A 69 -5.89 1.88 18.58
CA ASP A 69 -4.85 1.00 18.08
C ASP A 69 -3.62 1.72 17.49
N TYR A 70 -3.46 3.01 17.78
CA TYR A 70 -2.25 3.74 17.39
C TYR A 70 -0.99 3.08 17.94
N GLN A 71 0.11 3.15 17.21
CA GLN A 71 1.33 2.43 17.55
C GLN A 71 2.53 3.36 17.64
N LEU A 72 3.26 3.28 18.76
CA LEU A 72 4.54 3.96 18.94
C LEU A 72 5.64 2.91 19.15
N PHE A 73 6.49 2.71 18.15
CA PHE A 73 7.51 1.66 18.15
C PHE A 73 8.80 2.09 17.44
N ARG A 74 9.87 1.33 17.67
CA ARG A 74 11.12 1.49 16.96
C ARG A 74 11.01 0.88 15.56
N ILE A 75 11.45 1.63 14.53
CA ILE A 75 11.47 1.13 13.15
C ILE A 75 12.47 -0.01 13.02
N GLN A 76 12.12 -1.03 12.25
CA GLN A 76 12.96 -2.18 12.02
C GLN A 76 14.23 -1.81 11.25
N GLN A 77 15.38 -2.18 11.81
CA GLN A 77 16.69 -2.07 11.19
C GLN A 77 17.27 -3.47 10.91
N TYR A 78 18.10 -3.58 9.89
CA TYR A 78 19.02 -4.71 9.76
C TYR A 78 20.17 -4.51 10.75
N CYS A 79 20.30 -5.43 11.72
CA CYS A 79 21.48 -5.49 12.55
C CYS A 79 22.51 -6.39 11.86
N LYS A 80 23.77 -5.96 11.74
CA LYS A 80 24.87 -6.77 11.19
C LYS A 80 25.21 -7.96 12.11
N ASP A 81 24.89 -7.82 13.39
CA ASP A 81 25.13 -8.87 14.39
C ASP A 81 24.10 -10.00 14.26
N ARG A 82 24.47 -11.21 14.69
CA ARG A 82 23.60 -12.41 14.72
C ARG A 82 22.29 -12.25 15.50
N SER A 83 22.09 -11.15 16.23
CA SER A 83 20.89 -10.82 16.99
C SER A 83 19.64 -10.56 16.12
N GLY A 84 19.75 -10.55 14.81
CA GLY A 84 18.62 -10.46 13.89
C GLY A 84 18.02 -9.06 13.74
N ARG A 85 16.74 -9.01 13.40
CA ARG A 85 16.02 -7.78 13.11
C ARG A 85 15.42 -7.19 14.39
N ARG A 86 15.81 -5.97 14.76
CA ARG A 86 15.20 -5.24 15.89
C ARG A 86 14.17 -4.24 15.41
N GLY A 87 13.05 -4.08 16.12
CA GLY A 87 11.97 -3.13 15.81
C GLY A 87 10.86 -3.74 14.95
N ARG A 88 9.93 -2.89 14.53
CA ARG A 88 8.78 -3.24 13.69
C ARG A 88 8.82 -2.50 12.36
N LYS A 89 8.19 -3.06 11.35
CA LYS A 89 7.97 -2.38 10.07
C LYS A 89 6.79 -1.43 10.20
N ILE A 90 6.90 -0.27 9.57
CA ILE A 90 5.76 0.63 9.37
C ILE A 90 4.91 0.03 8.27
N ASP A 91 3.65 -0.21 8.56
CA ASP A 91 2.65 -0.62 7.56
C ASP A 91 1.87 0.60 7.08
N PHE A 92 2.12 1.03 5.86
CA PHE A 92 1.52 2.24 5.29
C PHE A 92 1.18 2.03 3.81
N VAL A 93 -0.03 2.40 3.41
CA VAL A 93 -0.55 2.29 2.03
C VAL A 93 -0.28 0.92 1.38
N GLY A 94 -0.41 -0.15 2.20
CA GLY A 94 -0.26 -1.54 1.72
C GLY A 94 1.15 -2.02 1.51
N ARG A 95 2.15 -1.26 1.93
CA ARG A 95 3.57 -1.61 1.96
C ARG A 95 4.09 -1.59 3.39
N CYS A 96 5.18 -2.32 3.61
CA CYS A 96 5.84 -2.36 4.92
C CYS A 96 7.25 -1.79 4.76
N PHE A 97 7.54 -0.73 5.51
CA PHE A 97 8.79 0.02 5.46
C PHE A 97 9.67 -0.30 6.66
N GLY A 98 10.95 -0.53 6.41
CA GLY A 98 12.01 -0.57 7.42
C GLY A 98 13.13 0.37 7.02
N VAL A 99 14.17 0.48 7.84
CA VAL A 99 15.32 1.32 7.51
C VAL A 99 16.09 0.70 6.34
N GLY A 100 16.11 1.42 5.21
CA GLY A 100 16.81 0.99 4.00
C GLY A 100 16.11 -0.11 3.19
N PHE A 101 14.89 -0.51 3.52
CA PHE A 101 14.15 -1.50 2.74
C PHE A 101 12.63 -1.31 2.78
N THR A 102 11.98 -1.75 1.70
CA THR A 102 10.53 -1.77 1.56
C THR A 102 10.06 -3.16 1.15
N THR A 103 9.05 -3.68 1.82
CA THR A 103 8.46 -4.99 1.51
C THR A 103 6.95 -4.87 1.34
N ILE A 104 6.31 -5.94 0.90
CA ILE A 104 4.85 -6.01 0.75
C ILE A 104 4.24 -6.71 1.95
N ARG A 105 3.00 -6.35 2.32
CA ARG A 105 2.23 -7.03 3.35
C ARG A 105 2.17 -8.54 3.08
N LYS A 106 2.36 -9.37 4.10
CA LYS A 106 2.32 -10.84 4.02
C LYS A 106 1.06 -11.34 3.29
N ARG A 107 -0.11 -10.76 3.57
CA ARG A 107 -1.37 -11.12 2.92
C ARG A 107 -1.32 -10.93 1.40
N ARG A 108 -0.76 -9.80 0.91
CA ARG A 108 -0.62 -9.54 -0.53
C ARG A 108 0.39 -10.48 -1.19
N ALA A 109 1.48 -10.78 -0.49
CA ALA A 109 2.49 -11.72 -0.95
C ALA A 109 1.90 -13.13 -1.12
N LEU A 110 1.16 -13.62 -0.11
CA LEU A 110 0.49 -14.93 -0.18
C LEU A 110 -0.57 -14.97 -1.29
N ALA A 111 -1.32 -13.88 -1.49
CA ALA A 111 -2.31 -13.80 -2.58
C ALA A 111 -1.65 -13.91 -3.96
N LEU A 112 -0.48 -13.22 -4.17
CA LEU A 112 0.30 -13.36 -5.40
C LEU A 112 0.77 -14.80 -5.61
N MET A 113 1.33 -15.43 -4.57
CA MET A 113 1.83 -16.82 -4.66
C MET A 113 0.72 -17.80 -5.06
N ARG A 114 -0.46 -17.70 -4.42
CA ARG A 114 -1.61 -18.56 -4.73
C ARG A 114 -2.09 -18.35 -6.15
N GLN A 115 -2.23 -17.10 -6.56
CA GLN A 115 -2.71 -16.77 -7.91
C GLN A 115 -1.70 -17.17 -8.99
N SER A 116 -0.39 -16.99 -8.75
CA SER A 116 0.66 -17.44 -9.66
C SER A 116 0.58 -18.96 -9.92
N ARG A 117 0.51 -19.75 -8.83
CA ARG A 117 0.39 -21.21 -8.93
C ARG A 117 -0.88 -21.63 -9.68
N PHE A 118 -1.99 -20.96 -9.42
CA PHE A 118 -3.25 -21.23 -10.11
C PHE A 118 -3.17 -20.94 -11.61
N ILE A 119 -2.60 -19.79 -12.00
CA ILE A 119 -2.41 -19.42 -13.41
C ILE A 119 -1.46 -20.41 -14.11
N GLN A 120 -0.35 -20.78 -13.46
CA GLN A 120 0.58 -21.78 -14.00
C GLN A 120 -0.10 -23.12 -14.26
N LYS A 121 -0.99 -23.56 -13.35
CA LYS A 121 -1.80 -24.76 -13.55
C LYS A 121 -2.69 -24.62 -14.78
N LEU A 122 -3.44 -23.54 -14.91
CA LEU A 122 -4.30 -23.30 -16.09
C LEU A 122 -3.49 -23.25 -17.39
N GLN A 123 -2.30 -22.65 -17.37
CA GLN A 123 -1.42 -22.57 -18.54
C GLN A 123 -0.89 -23.96 -18.96
N ARG A 124 -0.54 -24.83 -18.00
CA ARG A 124 -0.11 -26.22 -18.28
C ARG A 124 -1.24 -27.07 -18.86
N GLU A 125 -2.45 -26.87 -18.35
CA GLU A 125 -3.66 -27.60 -18.79
C GLU A 125 -4.28 -26.99 -20.06
N ASN A 126 -3.67 -25.96 -20.67
CA ASN A 126 -4.20 -25.21 -21.81
C ASN A 126 -5.63 -24.69 -21.60
N ARG A 127 -6.02 -24.43 -20.36
CA ARG A 127 -7.35 -23.91 -20.01
C ARG A 127 -7.42 -22.38 -20.18
N PRO A 128 -8.60 -21.85 -20.57
CA PRO A 128 -8.78 -20.42 -20.71
C PRO A 128 -8.63 -19.68 -19.38
N ILE A 129 -7.99 -18.52 -19.40
CA ILE A 129 -7.80 -17.66 -18.23
C ILE A 129 -8.78 -16.49 -18.34
N ALA A 130 -9.66 -16.35 -17.35
CA ALA A 130 -10.62 -15.26 -17.32
C ALA A 130 -9.93 -13.89 -17.18
N TYR A 131 -10.48 -12.87 -17.83
CA TYR A 131 -10.00 -11.47 -17.78
C TYR A 131 -9.70 -10.98 -16.35
N ARG A 132 -10.64 -11.21 -15.41
CA ARG A 132 -10.50 -10.79 -14.01
C ARG A 132 -9.27 -11.40 -13.33
N ILE A 133 -8.91 -12.62 -13.67
CA ILE A 133 -7.75 -13.33 -13.13
C ILE A 133 -6.47 -12.73 -13.73
N ALA A 134 -6.45 -12.53 -15.06
CA ALA A 134 -5.31 -11.98 -15.77
C ALA A 134 -4.99 -10.55 -15.33
N SER A 135 -5.98 -9.65 -15.33
CA SER A 135 -5.83 -8.24 -14.94
C SER A 135 -5.43 -8.10 -13.46
N GLY A 136 -6.08 -8.85 -12.56
CA GLY A 136 -5.76 -8.86 -11.15
C GLY A 136 -4.34 -9.37 -10.86
N PHE A 137 -3.84 -10.34 -11.62
CA PHE A 137 -2.46 -10.82 -11.47
C PHE A 137 -1.43 -9.79 -11.93
N ILE A 138 -1.62 -9.17 -13.09
CA ILE A 138 -0.71 -8.14 -13.59
C ILE A 138 -0.65 -6.95 -12.63
N SER A 139 -1.80 -6.48 -12.13
CA SER A 139 -1.86 -5.41 -11.13
C SER A 139 -1.10 -5.78 -9.85
N ARG A 140 -1.23 -7.03 -9.36
CA ARG A 140 -0.46 -7.49 -8.19
C ARG A 140 1.04 -7.52 -8.47
N CYS A 141 1.48 -8.03 -9.62
CA CYS A 141 2.90 -8.04 -9.99
C CYS A 141 3.49 -6.62 -10.03
N ALA A 142 2.75 -5.64 -10.51
CA ALA A 142 3.17 -4.24 -10.55
C ALA A 142 3.48 -3.68 -9.14
N CYS A 143 2.71 -4.08 -8.12
CA CYS A 143 2.97 -3.66 -6.74
C CYS A 143 4.35 -4.10 -6.21
N PHE A 144 4.93 -5.18 -6.76
CA PHE A 144 6.24 -5.71 -6.33
C PHE A 144 7.43 -5.03 -7.02
N LYS A 145 7.19 -4.25 -8.09
CA LYS A 145 8.25 -3.64 -8.90
C LYS A 145 9.16 -2.70 -8.09
N HIS A 146 8.58 -1.95 -7.16
CA HIS A 146 9.28 -0.93 -6.37
C HIS A 146 9.52 -1.36 -4.92
N THR A 147 9.83 -2.64 -4.70
CA THR A 147 10.07 -3.19 -3.36
C THR A 147 11.27 -4.12 -3.37
N ASN A 148 11.88 -4.34 -2.20
CA ASN A 148 12.97 -5.31 -2.01
C ASN A 148 12.47 -6.77 -2.04
N SER A 149 11.54 -7.07 -2.95
CA SER A 149 10.90 -8.38 -3.11
C SER A 149 11.32 -9.08 -4.41
N TYR A 150 12.55 -8.83 -4.87
CA TYR A 150 13.07 -9.36 -6.12
C TYR A 150 12.91 -10.88 -6.26
N ALA A 151 13.35 -11.64 -5.25
CA ALA A 151 13.25 -13.11 -5.27
C ALA A 151 11.78 -13.60 -5.43
N MET A 152 10.84 -12.94 -4.77
CA MET A 152 9.41 -13.25 -4.94
C MET A 152 8.89 -12.90 -6.33
N ARG A 153 9.29 -11.76 -6.86
CA ARG A 153 8.91 -11.35 -8.21
C ARG A 153 9.44 -12.33 -9.24
N LYS A 154 10.72 -12.68 -9.17
CA LYS A 154 11.34 -13.68 -10.05
C LYS A 154 10.63 -15.02 -9.97
N LYS A 155 10.35 -15.51 -8.76
CA LYS A 155 9.73 -16.82 -8.54
C LYS A 155 8.25 -16.90 -8.94
N TYR A 156 7.47 -15.81 -8.79
CA TYR A 156 6.01 -15.87 -8.94
C TYR A 156 5.44 -14.97 -10.03
N CYS A 157 6.15 -13.92 -10.46
CA CYS A 157 5.67 -13.10 -11.58
C CYS A 157 6.32 -13.52 -12.90
N GLU A 158 7.63 -13.77 -12.91
CA GLU A 158 8.37 -14.04 -14.15
C GLU A 158 8.17 -15.48 -14.66
N THR A 159 7.73 -16.40 -13.80
CA THR A 159 7.42 -17.79 -14.17
C THR A 159 6.05 -17.96 -14.86
N VAL A 160 5.23 -16.92 -14.88
CA VAL A 160 3.94 -16.90 -15.58
C VAL A 160 4.12 -16.26 -16.95
N ASN A 161 3.52 -16.82 -18.00
CA ASN A 161 3.54 -16.22 -19.33
C ASN A 161 2.66 -14.94 -19.36
N ILE A 162 3.31 -13.80 -19.07
CA ILE A 162 2.65 -12.49 -18.98
C ILE A 162 2.15 -12.02 -20.35
N LYS A 163 2.80 -12.41 -21.46
CA LYS A 163 2.36 -12.04 -22.82
C LYS A 163 0.95 -12.59 -23.08
N LYS A 164 0.73 -13.88 -22.81
CA LYS A 164 -0.58 -14.51 -22.94
C LYS A 164 -1.65 -13.84 -22.06
N LEU A 165 -1.30 -13.40 -20.86
CA LEU A 165 -2.24 -12.66 -19.99
C LEU A 165 -2.60 -11.27 -20.56
N LYS A 166 -1.64 -10.57 -21.13
CA LYS A 166 -1.88 -9.26 -21.77
C LYS A 166 -2.77 -9.39 -23.01
N GLU A 167 -2.62 -10.45 -23.79
CA GLU A 167 -3.49 -10.77 -24.93
C GLU A 167 -4.93 -10.98 -24.48
N VAL A 168 -5.16 -11.75 -23.43
CA VAL A 168 -6.50 -11.94 -22.83
C VAL A 168 -7.13 -10.61 -22.44
N ILE A 169 -6.34 -9.72 -21.80
CA ILE A 169 -6.84 -8.41 -21.38
C ILE A 169 -7.17 -7.53 -22.58
N SER A 170 -6.28 -7.48 -23.58
CA SER A 170 -6.48 -6.69 -24.82
C SER A 170 -7.72 -7.13 -25.57
N ASN A 171 -7.90 -8.43 -25.76
CA ASN A 171 -9.05 -8.99 -26.48
C ASN A 171 -10.37 -8.67 -25.78
N GLU A 172 -10.43 -8.78 -24.46
CA GLU A 172 -11.64 -8.44 -23.70
C GLU A 172 -11.93 -6.94 -23.72
N SER A 173 -10.90 -6.08 -23.67
CA SER A 173 -11.08 -4.64 -23.80
C SER A 173 -11.63 -4.25 -25.18
N LYS A 174 -11.15 -4.88 -26.26
CA LYS A 174 -11.68 -4.69 -27.60
C LYS A 174 -13.15 -5.13 -27.71
N ARG A 175 -13.51 -6.29 -27.13
CA ARG A 175 -14.90 -6.79 -27.11
C ARG A 175 -15.84 -5.80 -26.43
N LYS A 176 -15.44 -5.25 -25.28
CA LYS A 176 -16.25 -4.24 -24.55
C LYS A 176 -16.41 -2.95 -25.34
N CYS A 177 -15.36 -2.48 -26.00
CA CYS A 177 -15.43 -1.28 -26.83
C CYS A 177 -16.41 -1.48 -28.00
N LEU A 178 -16.33 -2.63 -28.69
CA LEU A 178 -17.24 -2.96 -29.80
C LEU A 178 -18.69 -3.11 -29.35
N SER A 179 -18.95 -3.71 -28.17
CA SER A 179 -20.31 -3.82 -27.64
C SER A 179 -20.90 -2.45 -27.27
N GLN A 180 -20.10 -1.51 -26.79
CA GLN A 180 -20.56 -0.14 -26.50
C GLN A 180 -20.91 0.64 -27.77
N LEU A 181 -20.14 0.45 -28.86
CA LEU A 181 -20.40 1.09 -30.14
C LEU A 181 -21.64 0.50 -30.85
N ALA A 182 -22.02 -0.73 -30.58
CA ALA A 182 -23.21 -1.37 -31.15
C ALA A 182 -24.53 -0.97 -30.46
N HIS A 183 -24.45 -0.28 -29.33
CA HIS A 183 -25.62 0.22 -28.56
C HIS A 183 -25.85 1.74 -28.74
N HIS A 184 -25.08 2.40 -29.59
CA HIS A 184 -25.26 3.77 -30.09
C HIS A 184 -25.59 3.75 -31.58
#